data_2d1cdab55059ef0c987c0356c9031816
#
_entry.id   2d1cdab55059ef0c987c0356c9031816
#
_cell.length_a   1.000
_cell.length_b   1.000
_cell.length_c   1.000
_cell.angle_alpha   90.00
_cell.angle_beta   90.00
_cell.angle_gamma   90.00
#
_symmetry.space_group_name_H-M   'P 1'
#
loop_
_entity.id
_entity.type
_entity.pdbx_description
1 polymer ?
#
loop_
_entity_poly.entity_id
_entity_poly.type
_entity_poly.pdbx_seq_one_letter_code
_entity_poly.pdbx_strand_id
1 'polypeptide(L)'
;MPRVIVVALLTSLAFAFASLGSAQAQILDPSVHGLKRLEPLQFGVDGDGSKMAPMEYRLKVGQGYRWKIKASDLTEYAFVAPAFIRNVWIRKVEVGDVEIKAVTLDELEFENGGEAELFFVAVRPGTYEFGSKGLMERGVVGKIIVESADDAAETKPEEKK
;
A
#
# COMPACT_ATOMS: atom_id res chain seq x y z
N MET A 1 12.96 41.65 -72.42
CA MET A 1 13.14 40.35 -71.79
C MET A 1 13.13 40.55 -70.24
N PRO A 2 12.03 40.30 -69.56
CA PRO A 2 11.98 40.44 -68.09
C PRO A 2 12.42 39.14 -67.43
N ARG A 3 13.33 39.24 -66.45
CA ARG A 3 13.77 38.15 -65.56
C ARG A 3 12.70 37.88 -64.50
N VAL A 4 12.14 36.68 -64.51
CA VAL A 4 11.26 36.20 -63.47
C VAL A 4 12.11 35.73 -62.28
N ILE A 5 11.96 36.41 -61.14
CA ILE A 5 12.57 35.99 -59.84
C ILE A 5 11.58 35.09 -59.18
N VAL A 6 11.90 33.79 -59.08
CA VAL A 6 11.15 32.83 -58.31
C VAL A 6 11.64 32.91 -56.87
N VAL A 7 10.81 33.46 -55.99
CA VAL A 7 11.06 33.43 -54.52
C VAL A 7 10.53 32.13 -53.98
N ALA A 8 11.41 31.22 -53.61
CA ALA A 8 11.05 29.99 -52.95
C ALA A 8 10.82 30.29 -51.45
N LEU A 9 9.57 30.20 -51.01
CA LEU A 9 9.19 30.30 -49.58
C LEU A 9 9.45 28.94 -48.90
N LEU A 10 10.54 28.83 -48.15
CA LEU A 10 10.81 27.69 -47.29
C LEU A 10 10.04 27.87 -45.98
N THR A 11 8.92 27.21 -45.87
CA THR A 11 8.16 27.06 -44.61
C THR A 11 8.82 25.97 -43.74
N SER A 12 9.61 26.41 -42.76
CA SER A 12 10.16 25.53 -41.74
C SER A 12 9.05 25.10 -40.76
N LEU A 13 8.57 23.86 -40.91
CA LEU A 13 7.67 23.22 -39.98
C LEU A 13 8.47 22.79 -38.74
N ALA A 14 8.45 23.62 -37.70
CA ALA A 14 9.05 23.27 -36.41
C ALA A 14 8.17 22.21 -35.73
N PHE A 15 8.59 20.95 -35.75
CA PHE A 15 8.04 19.88 -34.94
C PHE A 15 8.43 20.13 -33.50
N ALA A 16 7.49 20.64 -32.69
CA ALA A 16 7.63 20.66 -31.24
C ALA A 16 7.53 19.21 -30.72
N PHE A 17 8.63 18.56 -30.45
CA PHE A 17 8.67 17.34 -29.69
C PHE A 17 8.24 17.70 -28.25
N ALA A 18 6.97 17.47 -27.92
CA ALA A 18 6.54 17.43 -26.55
C ALA A 18 7.25 16.23 -25.90
N SER A 19 8.24 16.53 -25.07
CA SER A 19 8.88 15.54 -24.21
C SER A 19 7.81 14.99 -23.24
N LEU A 20 7.25 13.84 -23.59
CA LEU A 20 6.51 13.02 -22.64
C LEU A 20 7.50 12.62 -21.55
N GLY A 21 7.49 13.38 -20.47
CA GLY A 21 8.24 13.03 -19.28
C GLY A 21 7.82 11.62 -18.85
N SER A 22 8.70 10.65 -19.04
CA SER A 22 8.52 9.32 -18.49
C SER A 22 8.46 9.49 -16.98
N ALA A 23 7.27 9.36 -16.39
CA ALA A 23 7.13 9.20 -14.96
C ALA A 23 7.86 7.90 -14.59
N GLN A 24 9.12 8.03 -14.21
CA GLN A 24 9.85 6.91 -13.62
C GLN A 24 9.24 6.65 -12.26
N ALA A 25 8.44 5.59 -12.16
CA ALA A 25 8.07 5.04 -10.88
C ALA A 25 9.38 4.69 -10.15
N GLN A 26 9.77 5.50 -9.18
CA GLN A 26 10.87 5.15 -8.29
C GLN A 26 10.44 3.92 -7.52
N ILE A 27 10.97 2.76 -7.91
CA ILE A 27 10.91 1.56 -7.09
C ILE A 27 11.76 1.87 -5.86
N LEU A 28 11.12 2.33 -4.79
CA LEU A 28 11.78 2.56 -3.53
C LEU A 28 12.24 1.19 -3.01
N ASP A 29 13.54 0.96 -2.98
CA ASP A 29 14.10 -0.22 -2.33
C ASP A 29 13.78 -0.12 -0.82
N PRO A 30 12.94 -1.00 -0.28
CA PRO A 30 12.55 -0.96 1.13
C PRO A 30 13.73 -1.16 2.08
N SER A 31 14.83 -1.74 1.60
CA SER A 31 16.07 -1.91 2.37
C SER A 31 16.82 -0.59 2.53
N VAL A 32 16.65 0.34 1.59
CA VAL A 32 17.31 1.66 1.59
C VAL A 32 16.54 2.68 2.44
N HIS A 33 15.19 2.62 2.41
CA HIS A 33 14.34 3.60 3.10
C HIS A 33 13.84 3.13 4.47
N GLY A 34 14.22 1.93 4.90
CA GLY A 34 13.76 1.31 6.14
C GLY A 34 12.28 0.90 6.08
N LEU A 35 11.91 0.03 6.99
CA LEU A 35 10.51 -0.39 7.14
C LEU A 35 9.80 0.51 8.14
N LYS A 36 8.65 1.06 7.75
CA LYS A 36 7.76 1.74 8.68
C LYS A 36 6.99 0.72 9.50
N ARG A 37 7.01 0.90 10.81
CA ARG A 37 6.17 0.12 11.73
C ARG A 37 4.76 0.69 11.69
N LEU A 38 3.79 -0.18 11.44
CA LEU A 38 2.38 0.15 11.64
C LEU A 38 1.99 -0.06 13.10
N GLU A 39 0.96 0.63 13.53
CA GLU A 39 0.30 0.31 14.79
C GLU A 39 -0.17 -1.15 14.75
N PRO A 40 0.07 -1.94 15.82
CA PRO A 40 -0.37 -3.32 15.83
C PRO A 40 -1.89 -3.43 15.68
N LEU A 41 -2.34 -4.32 14.79
CA LEU A 41 -3.73 -4.75 14.77
C LEU A 41 -3.97 -5.70 15.93
N GLN A 42 -5.01 -5.47 16.69
CA GLN A 42 -5.44 -6.35 17.77
C GLN A 42 -6.84 -6.86 17.50
N PHE A 43 -7.01 -8.17 17.49
CA PHE A 43 -8.31 -8.85 17.58
C PHE A 43 -8.59 -9.20 19.05
N GLY A 44 -9.85 -8.97 19.50
CA GLY A 44 -10.23 -9.12 20.88
C GLY A 44 -9.68 -7.98 21.74
N VAL A 45 -10.35 -6.83 21.68
CA VAL A 45 -9.97 -5.60 22.39
C VAL A 45 -10.80 -5.46 23.67
N ASP A 46 -10.17 -5.06 24.78
CA ASP A 46 -10.84 -4.81 26.07
C ASP A 46 -11.68 -6.00 26.59
N GLY A 47 -11.22 -7.22 26.35
CA GLY A 47 -11.94 -8.42 26.75
C GLY A 47 -13.18 -8.74 25.89
N ASP A 48 -13.38 -8.03 24.77
CA ASP A 48 -14.48 -8.25 23.84
C ASP A 48 -13.98 -8.92 22.55
N GLY A 49 -14.27 -10.20 22.40
CA GLY A 49 -13.87 -10.98 21.22
C GLY A 49 -14.49 -10.53 19.90
N SER A 50 -15.50 -9.65 19.94
CA SER A 50 -16.14 -9.11 18.74
C SER A 50 -15.50 -7.81 18.21
N LYS A 51 -14.47 -7.28 18.88
CA LYS A 51 -13.82 -6.04 18.53
C LYS A 51 -12.43 -6.25 17.92
N MET A 52 -12.04 -5.34 17.07
CA MET A 52 -10.67 -5.18 16.60
C MET A 52 -10.26 -3.69 16.56
N ALA A 53 -8.98 -3.40 16.70
CA ALA A 53 -8.43 -2.05 16.58
C ALA A 53 -6.97 -2.12 16.11
N PRO A 54 -6.50 -1.09 15.36
CA PRO A 54 -7.27 0.02 14.79
C PRO A 54 -8.11 -0.41 13.59
N MET A 55 -9.11 0.40 13.23
CA MET A 55 -10.02 0.15 12.12
C MET A 55 -9.56 0.77 10.79
N GLU A 56 -8.52 1.60 10.81
CA GLU A 56 -8.00 2.25 9.60
C GLU A 56 -6.48 2.35 9.63
N TYR A 57 -5.88 2.08 8.46
CA TYR A 57 -4.45 2.30 8.19
C TYR A 57 -4.29 3.15 6.95
N ARG A 58 -3.31 4.08 6.98
CA ARG A 58 -2.91 4.88 5.82
C ARG A 58 -1.48 4.54 5.43
N LEU A 59 -1.32 4.13 4.19
CA LEU A 59 -0.06 3.66 3.62
C LEU A 59 0.29 4.48 2.39
N LYS A 60 1.55 4.43 1.97
CA LYS A 60 2.03 5.03 0.71
C LYS A 60 2.54 3.95 -0.22
N VAL A 61 2.25 4.10 -1.51
CA VAL A 61 2.83 3.25 -2.56
C VAL A 61 4.36 3.30 -2.50
N GLY A 62 5.00 2.16 -2.70
CA GLY A 62 6.46 2.01 -2.71
C GLY A 62 7.13 1.99 -1.33
N GLN A 63 6.41 2.33 -0.26
CA GLN A 63 6.93 2.27 1.10
C GLN A 63 6.86 0.85 1.64
N GLY A 64 7.95 0.40 2.27
CA GLY A 64 7.99 -0.86 3.01
C GLY A 64 7.42 -0.72 4.41
N TYR A 65 6.67 -1.74 4.84
CA TYR A 65 5.99 -1.77 6.13
C TYR A 65 6.25 -3.07 6.88
N ARG A 66 6.19 -2.96 8.20
CA ARG A 66 6.13 -4.06 9.15
C ARG A 66 4.82 -3.92 9.93
N TRP A 67 3.97 -4.91 9.84
CA TRP A 67 2.65 -4.91 10.47
C TRP A 67 2.50 -6.09 11.40
N LYS A 68 2.41 -5.81 12.69
CA LYS A 68 2.14 -6.81 13.70
C LYS A 68 0.63 -7.02 13.81
N ILE A 69 0.21 -8.28 13.75
CA ILE A 69 -1.17 -8.71 13.90
C ILE A 69 -1.22 -9.59 15.13
N LYS A 70 -2.09 -9.23 16.06
CA LYS A 70 -2.26 -9.91 17.35
C LYS A 70 -3.70 -10.39 17.49
N ALA A 71 -3.87 -11.51 18.13
CA ALA A 71 -5.14 -12.07 18.51
C ALA A 71 -5.15 -12.41 20.00
N SER A 72 -6.24 -12.09 20.69
CA SER A 72 -6.49 -12.58 22.03
C SER A 72 -6.88 -14.06 21.99
N ASP A 73 -6.90 -14.70 23.13
CA ASP A 73 -7.34 -16.09 23.33
C ASP A 73 -8.86 -16.22 23.59
N LEU A 74 -9.62 -15.13 23.38
CA LEU A 74 -11.06 -15.12 23.65
C LEU A 74 -11.88 -15.97 22.67
N THR A 75 -11.39 -16.07 21.43
CA THR A 75 -11.96 -16.87 20.35
C THR A 75 -10.91 -17.04 19.25
N GLU A 76 -11.22 -17.88 18.30
CA GLU A 76 -10.44 -18.05 17.08
C GLU A 76 -10.59 -16.83 16.15
N TYR A 77 -9.51 -16.40 15.53
CA TYR A 77 -9.49 -15.31 14.56
C TYR A 77 -8.73 -15.72 13.29
N ALA A 78 -9.37 -15.51 12.14
CA ALA A 78 -8.73 -15.70 10.84
C ALA A 78 -8.56 -14.35 10.16
N PHE A 79 -7.38 -13.72 10.31
CA PHE A 79 -7.05 -12.48 9.62
C PHE A 79 -7.06 -12.67 8.10
N VAL A 80 -7.83 -11.83 7.43
CA VAL A 80 -7.90 -11.79 5.97
C VAL A 80 -7.88 -10.35 5.45
N ALA A 81 -7.24 -10.17 4.29
CA ALA A 81 -7.24 -8.91 3.53
C ALA A 81 -7.05 -9.21 2.03
N PRO A 82 -7.93 -10.00 1.39
CA PRO A 82 -7.64 -10.65 0.10
C PRO A 82 -7.38 -9.65 -1.03
N ALA A 83 -8.11 -8.54 -1.08
CA ALA A 83 -7.86 -7.51 -2.10
C ALA A 83 -6.55 -6.76 -1.86
N PHE A 84 -6.19 -6.50 -0.60
CA PHE A 84 -4.94 -5.87 -0.22
C PHE A 84 -3.74 -6.76 -0.52
N ILE A 85 -3.79 -8.03 -0.11
CA ILE A 85 -2.71 -9.01 -0.30
C ILE A 85 -2.35 -9.19 -1.77
N ARG A 86 -3.33 -9.13 -2.69
CA ARG A 86 -3.07 -9.17 -4.14
C ARG A 86 -2.43 -7.89 -4.70
N ASN A 87 -2.36 -6.82 -3.92
CA ASN A 87 -1.85 -5.51 -4.32
C ASN A 87 -0.65 -5.05 -3.48
N VAL A 88 0.04 -6.00 -2.85
CA VAL A 88 1.30 -5.79 -2.13
C VAL A 88 2.33 -6.81 -2.57
N TRP A 89 3.60 -6.47 -2.38
CA TRP A 89 4.69 -7.43 -2.44
C TRP A 89 5.03 -7.87 -1.02
N ILE A 90 4.75 -9.14 -0.72
CA ILE A 90 5.09 -9.75 0.57
C ILE A 90 6.57 -10.11 0.56
N ARG A 91 7.32 -9.63 1.53
CA ARG A 91 8.72 -10.01 1.76
C ARG A 91 8.83 -11.27 2.58
N LYS A 92 8.07 -11.32 3.68
CA LYS A 92 8.01 -12.43 4.63
C LYS A 92 6.85 -12.27 5.60
N VAL A 93 6.53 -13.36 6.26
CA VAL A 93 5.73 -13.42 7.49
C VAL A 93 6.59 -14.01 8.59
N GLU A 94 6.56 -13.45 9.78
CA GLU A 94 7.23 -14.00 10.97
C GLU A 94 6.19 -14.43 11.99
N VAL A 95 6.37 -15.64 12.54
CA VAL A 95 5.55 -16.19 13.61
C VAL A 95 6.50 -16.84 14.64
N GLY A 96 6.63 -16.23 15.81
CA GLY A 96 7.67 -16.61 16.77
C GLY A 96 9.06 -16.52 16.15
N ASP A 97 9.81 -17.61 16.21
CA ASP A 97 11.16 -17.70 15.62
C ASP A 97 11.16 -18.22 14.16
N VAL A 98 9.99 -18.34 13.54
CA VAL A 98 9.86 -18.86 12.17
C VAL A 98 9.67 -17.71 11.19
N GLU A 99 10.54 -17.66 10.16
CA GLU A 99 10.42 -16.76 9.01
C GLU A 99 9.87 -17.52 7.79
N ILE A 100 8.74 -17.08 7.25
CA ILE A 100 8.06 -17.68 6.12
C ILE A 100 8.22 -16.77 4.90
N LYS A 101 8.85 -17.26 3.83
CA LYS A 101 8.92 -16.61 2.53
C LYS A 101 7.71 -17.04 1.70
N ALA A 102 6.67 -16.21 1.69
CA ALA A 102 5.44 -16.48 0.95
C ALA A 102 5.27 -15.51 -0.22
N VAL A 103 4.79 -16.00 -1.35
CA VAL A 103 4.45 -15.17 -2.51
C VAL A 103 3.11 -14.48 -2.32
N THR A 104 2.20 -15.12 -1.62
CA THR A 104 0.86 -14.62 -1.26
C THR A 104 0.44 -15.17 0.09
N LEU A 105 -0.61 -14.61 0.65
CA LEU A 105 -1.19 -15.01 1.91
C LEU A 105 -2.70 -15.00 1.78
N ASP A 106 -3.34 -16.12 2.05
CA ASP A 106 -4.80 -16.20 2.07
C ASP A 106 -5.34 -15.74 3.43
N GLU A 107 -4.82 -16.29 4.50
CA GLU A 107 -5.19 -15.95 5.87
C GLU A 107 -4.09 -16.24 6.87
N LEU A 108 -4.19 -15.63 8.06
CA LEU A 108 -3.46 -15.99 9.26
C LEU A 108 -4.49 -16.42 10.32
N GLU A 109 -4.49 -17.67 10.66
CA GLU A 109 -5.42 -18.25 11.63
C GLU A 109 -4.75 -18.32 13.01
N PHE A 110 -5.44 -17.79 14.01
CA PHE A 110 -5.04 -17.76 15.41
C PHE A 110 -6.06 -18.57 16.22
N GLU A 111 -5.77 -19.85 16.44
CA GLU A 111 -6.67 -20.76 17.16
C GLU A 111 -6.80 -20.43 18.65
N ASN A 112 -5.68 -20.06 19.29
CA ASN A 112 -5.61 -19.81 20.73
C ASN A 112 -4.87 -18.50 21.04
N GLY A 113 -5.15 -17.46 20.28
CA GLY A 113 -4.41 -16.20 20.39
C GLY A 113 -3.01 -16.28 19.78
N GLY A 114 -2.26 -15.19 19.95
CA GLY A 114 -0.88 -15.10 19.45
C GLY A 114 -0.60 -13.88 18.62
N GLU A 115 0.55 -13.89 17.94
CA GLU A 115 0.95 -12.79 17.07
C GLU A 115 1.73 -13.27 15.84
N ALA A 116 1.56 -12.54 14.74
CA ALA A 116 2.35 -12.66 13.52
C ALA A 116 2.79 -11.29 13.04
N GLU A 117 3.88 -11.22 12.29
CA GLU A 117 4.33 -9.98 11.66
C GLU A 117 4.42 -10.14 10.14
N LEU A 118 3.71 -9.27 9.44
CA LEU A 118 3.72 -9.21 7.98
C LEU A 118 4.66 -8.10 7.52
N PHE A 119 5.61 -8.45 6.64
CA PHE A 119 6.57 -7.51 6.02
C PHE A 119 6.24 -7.38 4.54
N PHE A 120 5.91 -6.19 4.09
CA PHE A 120 5.43 -5.97 2.73
C PHE A 120 5.75 -4.58 2.19
N VAL A 121 5.60 -4.43 0.88
CA VAL A 121 5.58 -3.13 0.17
C VAL A 121 4.22 -2.98 -0.48
N ALA A 122 3.54 -1.86 -0.24
CA ALA A 122 2.31 -1.53 -0.94
C ALA A 122 2.65 -1.10 -2.39
N VAL A 123 2.04 -1.75 -3.40
CA VAL A 123 2.40 -1.48 -4.81
C VAL A 123 1.29 -0.82 -5.62
N ARG A 124 0.06 -0.83 -5.14
CA ARG A 124 -1.06 -0.23 -5.84
C ARG A 124 -1.88 0.67 -4.92
N PRO A 125 -2.19 1.92 -5.33
CA PRO A 125 -3.07 2.80 -4.58
C PRO A 125 -4.51 2.25 -4.59
N GLY A 126 -5.28 2.60 -3.55
CA GLY A 126 -6.67 2.19 -3.40
C GLY A 126 -7.10 2.04 -1.96
N THR A 127 -8.37 1.73 -1.76
CA THR A 127 -8.94 1.40 -0.45
C THR A 127 -9.27 -0.08 -0.42
N TYR A 128 -8.76 -0.75 0.60
CA TYR A 128 -8.89 -2.20 0.77
C TYR A 128 -9.50 -2.51 2.13
N GLU A 129 -10.22 -3.61 2.21
CA GLU A 129 -10.81 -4.10 3.45
C GLU A 129 -9.91 -5.15 4.11
N PHE A 130 -9.96 -5.19 5.44
CA PHE A 130 -9.32 -6.23 6.24
C PHE A 130 -10.17 -6.56 7.48
N GLY A 131 -9.92 -7.71 8.08
CA GLY A 131 -10.57 -8.11 9.32
C GLY A 131 -10.30 -9.56 9.66
N SER A 132 -11.06 -10.10 10.61
CA SER A 132 -11.23 -11.54 10.78
C SER A 132 -12.48 -11.99 10.06
N LYS A 133 -12.46 -13.15 9.38
CA LYS A 133 -13.60 -13.70 8.62
C LYS A 133 -14.92 -13.59 9.38
N GLY A 134 -14.99 -14.15 10.57
CA GLY A 134 -16.21 -14.14 11.38
C GLY A 134 -16.63 -12.76 11.88
N LEU A 135 -15.72 -11.80 12.01
CA LEU A 135 -16.02 -10.41 12.35
C LEU A 135 -16.56 -9.66 11.13
N MET A 136 -15.96 -9.86 9.96
CA MET A 136 -16.36 -9.21 8.71
C MET A 136 -17.79 -9.61 8.31
N GLU A 137 -18.16 -10.87 8.48
CA GLU A 137 -19.54 -11.36 8.27
C GLU A 137 -20.57 -10.65 9.15
N ARG A 138 -20.14 -10.14 10.30
CA ARG A 138 -20.96 -9.34 11.23
C ARG A 138 -20.83 -7.83 11.00
N GLY A 139 -20.15 -7.41 9.93
CA GLY A 139 -20.00 -6.00 9.56
C GLY A 139 -18.82 -5.27 10.25
N VAL A 140 -17.97 -5.98 11.00
CA VAL A 140 -16.75 -5.39 11.60
C VAL A 140 -15.63 -5.49 10.60
N VAL A 141 -15.47 -4.43 9.80
CA VAL A 141 -14.54 -4.36 8.67
C VAL A 141 -13.63 -3.15 8.79
N GLY A 142 -12.32 -3.38 8.82
CA GLY A 142 -11.31 -2.33 8.80
C GLY A 142 -10.94 -1.91 7.38
N LYS A 143 -10.27 -0.76 7.23
CA LYS A 143 -9.85 -0.19 5.94
C LYS A 143 -8.36 0.09 5.91
N ILE A 144 -7.74 -0.24 4.78
CA ILE A 144 -6.38 0.16 4.44
C ILE A 144 -6.47 1.10 3.25
N ILE A 145 -6.05 2.35 3.43
CA ILE A 145 -5.99 3.37 2.39
C ILE A 145 -4.54 3.47 1.93
N VAL A 146 -4.27 3.09 0.69
CA VAL A 146 -2.96 3.22 0.07
C VAL A 146 -2.98 4.45 -0.83
N GLU A 147 -2.26 5.48 -0.44
CA GLU A 147 -2.14 6.75 -1.16
C GLU A 147 -1.11 6.63 -2.29
N SER A 148 -1.35 7.29 -3.42
CA SER A 148 -0.37 7.39 -4.50
C SER A 148 0.81 8.26 -4.08
N ALA A 149 1.92 8.16 -4.83
CA ALA A 149 3.08 9.02 -4.58
C ALA A 149 2.74 10.52 -4.85
N ASP A 150 1.81 10.78 -5.76
CA ASP A 150 1.42 12.13 -6.18
C ASP A 150 0.50 12.83 -5.16
N ASP A 151 -0.39 12.11 -4.50
CA ASP A 151 -1.27 12.66 -3.46
C ASP A 151 -0.49 13.22 -2.26
N ALA A 152 0.75 12.79 -2.07
CA ALA A 152 1.63 13.28 -1.01
C ALA A 152 2.22 14.68 -1.30
N ALA A 153 2.16 15.16 -2.53
CA ALA A 153 2.69 16.47 -2.94
C ALA A 153 1.68 17.61 -2.69
N GLU A 154 0.38 17.32 -2.72
CA GLU A 154 -0.67 18.34 -2.54
C GLU A 154 -0.95 18.72 -1.08
N THR A 155 -0.49 17.93 -0.11
CA THR A 155 -0.73 18.21 1.33
C THR A 155 0.35 19.03 2.02
N LYS A 156 1.31 19.62 1.26
CA LYS A 156 2.28 20.55 1.88
C LYS A 156 1.62 21.91 2.08
N PRO A 157 1.42 22.40 3.34
CA PRO A 157 0.86 23.72 3.57
C PRO A 157 1.74 24.77 2.89
N GLU A 158 1.15 25.66 2.09
CA GLU A 158 1.82 26.88 1.66
C GLU A 158 2.26 27.66 2.89
N GLU A 159 3.55 27.70 3.15
CA GLU A 159 4.16 28.61 4.12
C GLU A 159 4.00 30.02 3.59
N LYS A 160 2.96 30.73 4.08
CA LYS A 160 2.75 32.15 3.79
C LYS A 160 3.93 32.95 4.34
N LYS A 161 4.63 33.58 3.42
CA LYS A 161 5.67 34.56 3.67
C LYS A 161 5.07 35.88 4.10
#